data_fa7967929ebb6a6e59cc7515b8028909
#
_entry.id   fa7967929ebb6a6e59cc7515b8028909
#
_cell.length_a   1.000
_cell.length_b   1.000
_cell.length_c   1.000
_cell.angle_alpha   90.00
_cell.angle_beta   90.00
_cell.angle_gamma   90.00
#
_symmetry.space_group_name_H-M   'P 1'
#
loop_
_entity.id
_entity.type
_entity.pdbx_description
1 polymer ?
#
loop_
_entity_poly.entity_id
_entity_poly.type
_entity_poly.pdbx_seq_one_letter_code
_entity_poly.pdbx_strand_id
1 'polypeptide(L)'
;MTPNKIILSALLLLLPNLIWAQKQGDSFRAYIYNNTYNVYLRINFYDQDVTVPGQELYGKLPGYLGKLHNSFCWVITSCEVKNEKTAELQLINDFGSEDLTATLTRENDSIYVLKQGAGSTIKVPNNGKWQKLPKTLEFKRK
;
A
#
# COMPACT_ATOMS: atom_id res chain seq x y z
N MET A 1 29.86 -22.58 41.04
CA MET A 1 30.17 -23.23 39.87
C MET A 1 29.12 -23.15 38.81
N THR A 2 28.87 -22.43 37.99
CA THR A 2 27.97 -22.49 36.87
C THR A 2 26.88 -21.42 36.75
N PRO A 3 26.95 -20.27 37.51
CA PRO A 3 26.06 -19.16 37.16
C PRO A 3 26.34 -18.61 35.76
N ASN A 4 27.57 -18.73 35.26
CA ASN A 4 27.96 -18.23 33.94
C ASN A 4 27.30 -18.99 32.78
N LYS A 5 27.00 -20.27 32.97
CA LYS A 5 26.34 -21.06 31.92
C LYS A 5 24.85 -20.72 31.74
N ILE A 6 24.20 -20.32 32.82
CA ILE A 6 22.79 -19.93 32.81
C ILE A 6 22.61 -18.57 32.12
N ILE A 7 23.54 -17.63 32.35
CA ILE A 7 23.52 -16.30 31.74
C ILE A 7 23.76 -16.39 30.24
N LEU A 8 24.63 -17.28 29.76
CA LEU A 8 24.89 -17.49 28.35
C LEU A 8 23.65 -18.05 27.61
N SER A 9 22.92 -18.96 28.28
CA SER A 9 21.69 -19.52 27.69
C SER A 9 20.60 -18.48 27.53
N ALA A 10 20.44 -17.55 28.44
CA ALA A 10 19.48 -16.47 28.36
C ALA A 10 19.81 -15.49 27.24
N LEU A 11 21.09 -15.21 27.02
CA LEU A 11 21.51 -14.31 25.91
C LEU A 11 21.23 -14.92 24.55
N LEU A 12 21.42 -16.21 24.38
CA LEU A 12 21.15 -16.93 23.14
C LEU A 12 19.65 -16.95 22.77
N LEU A 13 18.78 -16.96 23.76
CA LEU A 13 17.34 -16.96 23.55
C LEU A 13 16.79 -15.60 23.07
N LEU A 14 17.48 -14.51 23.36
CA LEU A 14 17.08 -13.16 22.94
C LEU A 14 17.44 -12.85 21.48
N LEU A 15 18.50 -13.45 20.94
CA LEU A 15 18.97 -13.20 19.58
C LEU A 15 17.94 -13.57 18.48
N PRO A 16 17.22 -14.70 18.56
CA PRO A 16 16.20 -15.02 17.55
C PRO A 16 15.06 -14.01 17.52
N ASN A 17 14.67 -13.45 18.66
CA ASN A 17 13.60 -12.46 18.72
C ASN A 17 13.96 -11.15 18.03
N LEU A 18 15.21 -10.72 18.13
CA LEU A 18 15.70 -9.52 17.44
C LEU A 18 15.72 -9.72 15.93
N ILE A 19 16.08 -10.92 15.45
CA ILE A 19 16.08 -11.24 14.02
C ILE A 19 14.66 -11.24 13.46
N TRP A 20 13.69 -11.73 14.22
CA TRP A 20 12.28 -11.70 13.83
C TRP A 20 11.74 -10.27 13.71
N ALA A 21 12.06 -9.40 14.65
CA ALA A 21 11.65 -8.00 14.62
C ALA A 21 12.20 -7.26 13.39
N GLN A 22 13.40 -7.61 12.93
CA GLN A 22 14.03 -7.00 11.74
C GLN A 22 13.43 -7.47 10.42
N LYS A 23 12.69 -8.61 10.42
CA LYS A 23 12.07 -9.18 9.22
C LYS A 23 10.63 -8.76 9.01
N GLN A 24 10.05 -7.99 9.91
CA GLN A 24 8.73 -7.42 9.69
C GLN A 24 8.83 -6.39 8.58
N GLY A 25 8.29 -6.79 7.44
CA GLY A 25 8.59 -6.24 6.18
C GLY A 25 8.04 -4.87 5.91
N ASP A 26 8.48 -4.36 4.82
CA ASP A 26 8.08 -3.11 4.23
C ASP A 26 7.36 -3.34 2.90
N SER A 27 6.64 -4.46 2.78
CA SER A 27 5.90 -4.83 1.57
C SER A 27 4.98 -3.71 1.10
N PHE A 28 4.32 -3.04 2.04
CA PHE A 28 3.37 -1.98 1.74
C PHE A 28 3.96 -0.58 1.99
N ARG A 29 5.24 -0.44 1.78
CA ARG A 29 5.96 0.83 1.63
C ARG A 29 6.59 0.81 0.26
N ALA A 30 5.92 1.39 -0.75
CA ALA A 30 6.33 1.20 -2.12
C ALA A 30 5.80 2.29 -3.05
N TYR A 31 6.48 2.43 -4.17
CA TYR A 31 5.99 3.10 -5.36
C TYR A 31 5.86 2.03 -6.45
N ILE A 32 4.64 1.78 -6.86
CA ILE A 32 4.32 0.74 -7.84
C ILE A 32 3.49 1.33 -8.97
N TYR A 33 3.63 0.81 -10.18
CA TYR A 33 3.04 1.43 -11.36
C TYR A 33 2.46 0.40 -12.32
N ASN A 34 1.54 0.86 -13.16
CA ASN A 34 0.97 0.11 -14.27
C ASN A 34 1.09 0.94 -15.54
N ASN A 35 1.83 0.43 -16.53
CA ASN A 35 2.09 1.15 -17.78
C ASN A 35 0.93 1.09 -18.78
N THR A 36 0.04 0.12 -18.66
CA THR A 36 -1.09 0.00 -19.57
C THR A 36 -2.06 1.16 -19.38
N TYR A 37 -2.31 1.54 -18.13
CA TYR A 37 -3.24 2.61 -17.80
C TYR A 37 -2.54 3.88 -17.33
N ASN A 38 -1.22 3.86 -17.22
CA ASN A 38 -0.41 4.98 -16.73
C ASN A 38 -0.87 5.47 -15.37
N VAL A 39 -1.10 4.52 -14.47
CA VAL A 39 -1.45 4.79 -13.08
C VAL A 39 -0.38 4.26 -12.16
N TYR A 40 -0.32 4.82 -10.95
CA TYR A 40 0.63 4.39 -9.95
C TYR A 40 0.01 4.44 -8.56
N LEU A 41 0.57 3.67 -7.65
CA LEU A 41 0.26 3.71 -6.23
C LEU A 41 1.51 4.16 -5.47
N ARG A 42 1.35 5.19 -4.66
CA ARG A 42 2.36 5.59 -3.69
C ARG A 42 1.82 5.31 -2.31
N ILE A 43 2.46 4.38 -1.60
CA ILE A 43 1.93 3.85 -0.35
C ILE A 43 2.99 3.76 0.74
N ASN A 44 2.54 3.96 1.97
CA ASN A 44 3.23 3.56 3.19
C ASN A 44 2.17 3.24 4.23
N PHE A 45 1.78 1.98 4.30
CA PHE A 45 0.69 1.54 5.18
C PHE A 45 1.14 1.43 6.63
N TYR A 46 2.44 1.46 6.90
CA TYR A 46 2.99 1.34 8.24
C TYR A 46 3.05 2.71 8.93
N ASP A 47 3.75 3.67 8.32
CA ASP A 47 3.92 5.01 8.88
C ASP A 47 2.74 5.93 8.56
N GLN A 48 2.02 5.66 7.48
CA GLN A 48 0.89 6.45 7.00
C GLN A 48 1.25 7.94 6.93
N ASP A 49 2.38 8.22 6.32
CA ASP A 49 3.01 9.55 6.27
C ASP A 49 2.99 10.17 4.87
N VAL A 50 2.12 9.68 3.99
CA VAL A 50 2.02 10.16 2.63
C VAL A 50 1.16 11.41 2.57
N THR A 51 1.73 12.49 2.03
CA THR A 51 0.96 13.70 1.68
C THR A 51 0.49 13.56 0.25
N VAL A 52 -0.83 13.63 0.05
CA VAL A 52 -1.44 13.45 -1.27
C VAL A 52 -1.43 14.80 -2.00
N PRO A 53 -0.78 14.92 -3.17
CA PRO A 53 -0.75 16.18 -3.90
C PRO A 53 -2.15 16.68 -4.24
N GLY A 54 -2.42 17.96 -3.94
CA GLY A 54 -3.72 18.58 -4.14
C GLY A 54 -4.76 18.24 -3.07
N GLN A 55 -4.42 17.36 -2.11
CA GLN A 55 -5.31 16.93 -1.04
C GLN A 55 -4.65 17.10 0.33
N GLU A 56 -3.84 18.12 0.48
CA GLU A 56 -3.04 18.36 1.69
C GLU A 56 -3.89 18.58 2.93
N LEU A 57 -5.15 18.99 2.77
CA LEU A 57 -6.09 19.19 3.88
C LEU A 57 -6.41 17.88 4.62
N TYR A 58 -6.29 16.74 3.96
CA TYR A 58 -6.45 15.45 4.64
C TYR A 58 -5.27 15.12 5.56
N GLY A 59 -4.16 15.85 5.44
CA GLY A 59 -2.96 15.55 6.19
C GLY A 59 -2.25 14.32 5.67
N LYS A 60 -1.63 13.57 6.58
CA LYS A 60 -0.86 12.38 6.23
C LYS A 60 -1.76 11.16 6.18
N LEU A 61 -1.62 10.36 5.13
CA LEU A 61 -2.49 9.25 4.79
C LEU A 61 -1.68 8.02 4.40
N PRO A 62 -2.33 6.84 4.31
CA PRO A 62 -1.64 5.62 3.85
C PRO A 62 -1.09 5.71 2.44
N GLY A 63 -1.71 6.49 1.55
CA GLY A 63 -1.24 6.64 0.19
C GLY A 63 -2.32 7.08 -0.77
N TYR A 64 -2.02 6.94 -2.06
CA TYR A 64 -2.97 7.31 -3.11
C TYR A 64 -2.64 6.62 -4.43
N LEU A 65 -3.66 6.52 -5.28
CA LEU A 65 -3.52 6.11 -6.67
C LEU A 65 -3.55 7.38 -7.52
N GLY A 66 -2.49 7.59 -8.31
CA GLY A 66 -2.38 8.73 -9.20
C GLY A 66 -2.39 8.32 -10.66
N LYS A 67 -2.64 9.30 -11.53
CA LYS A 67 -2.57 9.16 -12.98
C LYS A 67 -1.36 9.96 -13.47
N LEU A 68 -0.50 9.36 -14.27
CA LEU A 68 0.67 10.05 -14.82
C LEU A 68 0.24 11.28 -15.61
N HIS A 69 0.94 12.39 -15.39
CA HIS A 69 0.71 13.68 -16.05
C HIS A 69 -0.70 14.24 -15.84
N ASN A 70 -1.34 13.88 -14.72
CA ASN A 70 -2.66 14.37 -14.36
C ASN A 70 -2.73 14.56 -12.84
N SER A 71 -3.43 15.59 -12.40
CA SER A 71 -3.57 15.88 -10.97
C SER A 71 -4.66 15.07 -10.28
N PHE A 72 -5.49 14.36 -11.04
CA PHE A 72 -6.55 13.53 -10.48
C PHE A 72 -5.99 12.34 -9.70
N CYS A 73 -6.60 12.01 -8.57
CA CYS A 73 -6.17 10.88 -7.75
C CYS A 73 -7.34 10.21 -7.03
N TRP A 74 -7.09 9.00 -6.58
CA TRP A 74 -7.90 8.31 -5.59
C TRP A 74 -7.08 8.22 -4.31
N VAL A 75 -7.66 8.71 -3.23
CA VAL A 75 -6.99 8.77 -1.92
C VAL A 75 -7.26 7.48 -1.16
N ILE A 76 -6.23 6.89 -0.59
CA ILE A 76 -6.38 5.78 0.35
C ILE A 76 -6.61 6.37 1.72
N THR A 77 -7.85 6.31 2.20
CA THR A 77 -8.25 6.94 3.47
C THR A 77 -7.93 6.07 4.66
N SER A 78 -7.94 4.75 4.49
CA SER A 78 -7.58 3.81 5.53
C SER A 78 -7.06 2.52 4.94
N CYS A 79 -6.31 1.78 5.73
CA CYS A 79 -5.78 0.48 5.35
C CYS A 79 -5.67 -0.43 6.56
N GLU A 80 -5.71 -1.73 6.30
CA GLU A 80 -5.45 -2.76 7.29
C GLU A 80 -4.51 -3.79 6.68
N VAL A 81 -3.29 -3.87 7.19
CA VAL A 81 -2.32 -4.87 6.77
C VAL A 81 -2.65 -6.17 7.47
N LYS A 82 -3.09 -7.16 6.70
CA LYS A 82 -3.50 -8.47 7.23
C LYS A 82 -2.30 -9.37 7.51
N ASN A 83 -1.31 -9.33 6.62
CA ASN A 83 -0.07 -10.08 6.72
C ASN A 83 0.94 -9.45 5.77
N GLU A 84 2.09 -10.10 5.55
CA GLU A 84 3.14 -9.58 4.68
C GLU A 84 2.74 -9.49 3.20
N LYS A 85 1.67 -10.17 2.80
CA LYS A 85 1.25 -10.25 1.40
C LYS A 85 -0.05 -9.54 1.10
N THR A 86 -0.89 -9.26 2.10
CA THR A 86 -2.25 -8.79 1.86
C THR A 86 -2.60 -7.60 2.74
N ALA A 87 -3.17 -6.57 2.14
CA ALA A 87 -3.73 -5.42 2.84
C ALA A 87 -5.10 -5.08 2.26
N GLU A 88 -6.02 -4.67 3.13
CA GLU A 88 -7.31 -4.14 2.74
C GLU A 88 -7.29 -2.63 2.77
N LEU A 89 -7.92 -2.00 1.78
CA LEU A 89 -7.88 -0.55 1.58
C LEU A 89 -9.30 0.00 1.47
N GLN A 90 -9.43 1.27 1.89
CA GLN A 90 -10.55 2.10 1.50
C GLN A 90 -10.05 3.28 0.69
N LEU A 91 -10.70 3.54 -0.44
CA LEU A 91 -10.34 4.62 -1.33
C LEU A 91 -11.53 5.54 -1.57
N ILE A 92 -11.23 6.80 -1.77
CA ILE A 92 -12.20 7.82 -2.14
C ILE A 92 -11.63 8.61 -3.33
N ASN A 93 -12.50 9.02 -4.26
CA ASN A 93 -12.03 9.81 -5.40
C ASN A 93 -11.68 11.25 -4.97
N ASP A 94 -11.06 11.97 -5.88
CA ASP A 94 -10.57 13.33 -5.68
C ASP A 94 -11.69 14.30 -5.28
N PHE A 95 -12.91 14.06 -5.73
CA PHE A 95 -14.07 14.89 -5.42
C PHE A 95 -14.80 14.48 -4.15
N GLY A 96 -14.44 13.35 -3.54
CA GLY A 96 -15.10 12.83 -2.35
C GLY A 96 -16.51 12.26 -2.60
N SER A 97 -16.87 12.01 -3.85
CA SER A 97 -18.23 11.58 -4.22
C SER A 97 -18.37 10.07 -4.45
N GLU A 98 -17.27 9.36 -4.61
CA GLU A 98 -17.27 7.92 -4.85
C GLU A 98 -16.23 7.25 -3.97
N ASP A 99 -16.58 6.09 -3.44
CA ASP A 99 -15.69 5.31 -2.59
C ASP A 99 -15.79 3.83 -2.91
N LEU A 100 -14.75 3.09 -2.53
CA LEU A 100 -14.74 1.64 -2.66
C LEU A 100 -13.78 1.02 -1.65
N THR A 101 -13.96 -0.27 -1.43
CA THR A 101 -12.96 -1.11 -0.77
C THR A 101 -12.15 -1.85 -1.81
N ALA A 102 -10.92 -2.19 -1.48
CA ALA A 102 -10.03 -2.94 -2.36
C ALA A 102 -9.06 -3.76 -1.54
N THR A 103 -8.47 -4.77 -2.18
CA THR A 103 -7.42 -5.58 -1.61
C THR A 103 -6.17 -5.42 -2.44
N LEU A 104 -5.04 -5.15 -1.79
CA LEU A 104 -3.74 -5.11 -2.44
C LEU A 104 -2.94 -6.32 -1.98
N THR A 105 -2.53 -7.15 -2.93
CA THR A 105 -1.76 -8.37 -2.67
C THR A 105 -0.39 -8.26 -3.31
N ARG A 106 0.66 -8.53 -2.53
CA ARG A 106 2.01 -8.67 -3.04
C ARG A 106 2.22 -10.10 -3.50
N GLU A 107 2.33 -10.30 -4.82
CA GLU A 107 2.55 -11.62 -5.41
C GLU A 107 4.00 -12.08 -5.25
N ASN A 108 4.94 -11.16 -5.43
CA ASN A 108 6.37 -11.39 -5.24
C ASN A 108 7.07 -10.06 -4.98
N ASP A 109 8.39 -10.03 -5.01
CA ASP A 109 9.17 -8.81 -4.69
C ASP A 109 8.87 -7.63 -5.61
N SER A 110 8.38 -7.89 -6.82
CA SER A 110 8.19 -6.87 -7.85
C SER A 110 6.73 -6.63 -8.20
N ILE A 111 5.83 -7.58 -7.96
CA ILE A 111 4.48 -7.58 -8.50
C ILE A 111 3.45 -7.47 -7.39
N TYR A 112 2.53 -6.53 -7.55
CA TYR A 112 1.37 -6.32 -6.69
C TYR A 112 0.10 -6.39 -7.52
N VAL A 113 -0.97 -6.86 -6.94
CA VAL A 113 -2.28 -6.94 -7.60
C VAL A 113 -3.31 -6.19 -6.75
N LEU A 114 -3.95 -5.20 -7.37
CA LEU A 114 -5.07 -4.47 -6.77
C LEU A 114 -6.37 -5.08 -7.26
N LYS A 115 -7.19 -5.53 -6.33
CA LYS A 115 -8.51 -6.09 -6.63
C LYS A 115 -9.58 -5.19 -6.00
N GLN A 116 -10.41 -4.60 -6.85
CA GLN A 116 -11.50 -3.74 -6.41
C GLN A 116 -12.62 -4.59 -5.80
N GLY A 117 -13.10 -4.15 -4.64
CA GLY A 117 -14.18 -4.81 -3.91
C GLY A 117 -15.51 -4.07 -4.06
N ALA A 118 -16.22 -3.94 -2.95
CA ALA A 118 -17.52 -3.28 -2.92
C ALA A 118 -17.40 -1.77 -3.09
N GLY A 119 -18.39 -1.16 -3.73
CA GLY A 119 -18.45 0.27 -3.96
C GLY A 119 -18.30 0.66 -5.41
N SER A 120 -17.80 1.86 -5.65
CA SER A 120 -17.60 2.41 -6.99
C SER A 120 -16.46 1.69 -7.72
N THR A 121 -16.44 1.79 -9.03
CA THR A 121 -15.30 1.35 -9.84
C THR A 121 -14.32 2.49 -9.98
N ILE A 122 -13.03 2.21 -9.85
CA ILE A 122 -11.99 3.22 -10.06
C ILE A 122 -12.01 3.67 -11.52
N LYS A 123 -12.12 4.98 -11.71
CA LYS A 123 -12.03 5.65 -13.01
C LYS A 123 -10.93 6.68 -12.96
N VAL A 124 -10.23 6.85 -14.06
CA VAL A 124 -9.18 7.85 -14.19
C VAL A 124 -9.37 8.63 -15.50
N PRO A 125 -8.91 9.91 -15.54
CA PRO A 125 -8.97 10.65 -16.80
C PRO A 125 -8.01 10.06 -17.83
N ASN A 126 -8.47 9.99 -19.07
CA ASN A 126 -7.63 9.56 -20.19
C ASN A 126 -8.10 10.25 -21.46
N ASN A 127 -7.29 11.18 -21.98
CA ASN A 127 -7.58 11.94 -23.20
C ASN A 127 -8.95 12.63 -23.16
N GLY A 128 -9.28 13.28 -22.03
CA GLY A 128 -10.53 14.01 -21.87
C GLY A 128 -11.76 13.15 -21.57
N LYS A 129 -11.56 11.86 -21.37
CA LYS A 129 -12.65 10.91 -21.06
C LYS A 129 -12.32 10.16 -19.77
N TRP A 130 -13.35 9.65 -19.11
CA TRP A 130 -13.20 8.77 -17.96
C TRP A 130 -12.96 7.35 -18.42
N GLN A 131 -11.89 6.73 -17.94
CA GLN A 131 -11.55 5.34 -18.21
C GLN A 131 -11.68 4.51 -16.94
N LYS A 132 -12.52 3.49 -16.98
CA LYS A 132 -12.62 2.53 -15.87
C LYS A 132 -11.41 1.62 -15.86
N LEU A 133 -10.85 1.41 -14.68
CA LEU A 133 -9.79 0.42 -14.50
C LEU A 133 -10.41 -0.98 -14.36
N PRO A 134 -9.69 -2.02 -14.81
CA PRO A 134 -10.13 -3.41 -14.57
C PRO A 134 -10.26 -3.68 -13.08
N LYS A 135 -11.16 -4.55 -12.70
CA LYS A 135 -11.38 -4.93 -11.30
C LYS A 135 -10.12 -5.53 -10.67
N THR A 136 -9.31 -6.21 -11.46
CA THR A 136 -8.03 -6.75 -11.05
C THR A 136 -6.95 -6.11 -11.91
N LEU A 137 -6.01 -5.42 -11.27
CA LEU A 137 -4.96 -4.68 -11.97
C LEU A 137 -3.61 -4.97 -11.34
N GLU A 138 -2.65 -5.32 -12.18
CA GLU A 138 -1.29 -5.60 -11.77
C GLU A 138 -0.44 -4.33 -11.75
N PHE A 139 0.37 -4.19 -10.72
CA PHE A 139 1.36 -3.12 -10.58
C PHE A 139 2.74 -3.72 -10.41
N LYS A 140 3.76 -3.01 -10.87
CA LYS A 140 5.16 -3.38 -10.71
C LYS A 140 5.87 -2.39 -9.81
N ARG A 141 6.76 -2.90 -8.97
CA ARG A 141 7.63 -2.06 -8.16
C ARG A 141 8.63 -1.33 -9.07
N LYS A 142 8.82 -0.07 -8.80
CA LYS A 142 9.75 0.77 -9.53
C LYS A 142 11.18 0.62 -8.98
#